data_41be9ca2831a28c8280e2d1beb1f30de
#
_entry.id   41be9ca2831a28c8280e2d1beb1f30de
#
_cell.length_a   1.000
_cell.length_b   1.000
_cell.length_c   1.000
_cell.angle_alpha   90.00
_cell.angle_beta   90.00
_cell.angle_gamma   90.00
#
_symmetry.space_group_name_H-M   'P 1'
#
loop_
_entity.id
_entity.type
_entity.pdbx_description
1 polymer ?
#
loop_
_entity_poly.entity_id
_entity_poly.type
_entity_poly.pdbx_seq_one_letter_code
_entity_poly.pdbx_strand_id
1 'polypeptide(L)'
;MSEQYHKLREDEAFRLGEQAYHNLQEYGHATWYSWSNEHWATKWNAYGFEYLGEPEAGTVRFYTAWAPPHPVLEKLAERYPEIGFTHRWADEDIERNCGEREYKPGGQMEEYIPLNESKEAYELAADIQRSDLSEYGLFLTENGDGY
;
A
#
# COMPACT_ATOMS: atom_id res chain seq x y z
N MET A 1 30.84 -30.51 -2.85
CA MET A 1 30.52 -29.65 -1.69
C MET A 1 31.03 -30.35 -0.44
N SER A 2 31.75 -29.64 0.43
CA SER A 2 32.39 -30.27 1.60
C SER A 2 31.32 -30.58 2.68
N GLU A 3 31.57 -31.63 3.46
CA GLU A 3 30.74 -32.06 4.61
C GLU A 3 30.52 -30.89 5.61
N GLN A 4 31.51 -30.01 5.73
CA GLN A 4 31.45 -28.79 6.54
C GLN A 4 30.41 -27.78 6.02
N TYR A 5 30.21 -27.68 4.72
CA TYR A 5 29.19 -26.79 4.12
C TYR A 5 27.77 -27.32 4.38
N HIS A 6 27.58 -28.64 4.32
CA HIS A 6 26.29 -29.25 4.64
C HIS A 6 25.90 -29.01 6.11
N LYS A 7 26.84 -29.20 7.03
CA LYS A 7 26.62 -29.00 8.47
C LYS A 7 26.28 -27.53 8.78
N LEU A 8 26.98 -26.57 8.17
CA LEU A 8 26.65 -25.13 8.35
C LEU A 8 25.25 -24.78 7.88
N ARG A 9 24.79 -25.36 6.79
CA ARG A 9 23.41 -25.14 6.29
C ARG A 9 22.36 -25.79 7.19
N GLU A 10 22.63 -26.96 7.74
CA GLU A 10 21.75 -27.62 8.69
C GLU A 10 21.63 -26.81 10.00
N ASP A 11 22.72 -26.29 10.53
CA ASP A 11 22.75 -25.43 11.71
C ASP A 11 21.98 -24.13 11.47
N GLU A 12 22.09 -23.53 10.29
CA GLU A 12 21.37 -22.32 9.90
C GLU A 12 19.85 -22.60 9.76
N ALA A 13 19.47 -23.68 9.10
CA ALA A 13 18.08 -24.09 8.97
C ALA A 13 17.43 -24.38 10.32
N PHE A 14 18.17 -24.99 11.24
CA PHE A 14 17.70 -25.23 12.61
C PHE A 14 17.42 -23.92 13.36
N ARG A 15 18.36 -22.95 13.30
CA ARG A 15 18.19 -21.62 13.92
C ARG A 15 17.00 -20.86 13.35
N LEU A 16 16.81 -20.91 12.02
CA LEU A 16 15.65 -20.29 11.38
C LEU A 16 14.34 -20.96 11.83
N GLY A 17 14.33 -22.28 12.00
CA GLY A 17 13.19 -23.03 12.52
C GLY A 17 12.85 -22.64 13.96
N GLU A 18 13.85 -22.51 14.83
CA GLU A 18 13.66 -22.03 16.20
C GLU A 18 13.12 -20.60 16.23
N GLN A 19 13.69 -19.72 15.41
CA GLN A 19 13.21 -18.33 15.30
C GLN A 19 11.75 -18.28 14.82
N ALA A 20 11.42 -19.06 13.80
CA ALA A 20 10.05 -19.13 13.29
C ALA A 20 9.06 -19.65 14.34
N TYR A 21 9.48 -20.63 15.14
CA TYR A 21 8.67 -21.15 16.25
C TYR A 21 8.44 -20.09 17.34
N HIS A 22 9.49 -19.37 17.75
CA HIS A 22 9.36 -18.29 18.71
C HIS A 22 8.45 -17.18 18.18
N ASN A 23 8.62 -16.78 16.93
CA ASN A 23 7.78 -15.77 16.30
C ASN A 23 6.30 -16.19 16.27
N LEU A 24 6.00 -17.47 16.00
CA LEU A 24 4.65 -18.02 16.07
C LEU A 24 4.04 -17.90 17.47
N GLN A 25 4.83 -18.15 18.52
CA GLN A 25 4.35 -18.08 19.90
C GLN A 25 4.12 -16.63 20.36
N GLU A 26 4.95 -15.71 19.92
CA GLU A 26 4.93 -14.32 20.37
C GLU A 26 4.00 -13.44 19.52
N TYR A 27 4.02 -13.60 18.19
CA TYR A 27 3.35 -12.73 17.23
C TYR A 27 2.25 -13.42 16.41
N GLY A 28 2.07 -14.73 16.55
CA GLY A 28 1.12 -15.50 15.74
C GLY A 28 1.59 -15.79 14.32
N HIS A 29 2.79 -15.33 13.93
CA HIS A 29 3.33 -15.45 12.58
C HIS A 29 4.77 -15.95 12.59
N ALA A 30 5.11 -16.89 11.70
CA ALA A 30 6.46 -17.43 11.60
C ALA A 30 7.48 -16.40 11.07
N THR A 31 7.02 -15.48 10.22
CA THR A 31 7.88 -14.49 9.55
C THR A 31 7.21 -13.10 9.53
N TRP A 32 8.04 -12.07 9.35
CA TRP A 32 7.58 -10.70 9.12
C TRP A 32 6.64 -10.59 7.90
N TYR A 33 6.84 -11.42 6.89
CA TYR A 33 6.07 -11.39 5.66
C TYR A 33 4.58 -11.71 5.90
N SER A 34 4.28 -12.81 6.59
CA SER A 34 2.90 -13.16 6.93
C SER A 34 2.29 -12.14 7.89
N TRP A 35 3.08 -11.64 8.82
CA TRP A 35 2.66 -10.62 9.78
C TRP A 35 2.30 -9.30 9.09
N SER A 36 3.15 -8.78 8.20
CA SER A 36 2.90 -7.52 7.50
C SER A 36 1.71 -7.59 6.55
N ASN A 37 1.52 -8.71 5.84
CA ASN A 37 0.34 -8.90 4.99
C ASN A 37 -0.97 -8.87 5.80
N GLU A 38 -0.99 -9.49 6.99
CA GLU A 38 -2.19 -9.50 7.83
C GLU A 38 -2.44 -8.15 8.50
N HIS A 39 -1.40 -7.49 9.01
CA HIS A 39 -1.55 -6.30 9.84
C HIS A 39 -1.50 -4.99 9.04
N TRP A 40 -0.81 -4.97 7.92
CA TRP A 40 -0.64 -3.76 7.09
C TRP A 40 -1.35 -3.83 5.75
N ALA A 41 -1.81 -5.01 5.33
CA ALA A 41 -2.29 -5.33 3.97
C ALA A 41 -1.23 -5.13 2.88
N THR A 42 0.03 -4.87 3.24
CA THR A 42 1.15 -4.65 2.32
C THR A 42 2.27 -5.64 2.56
N LYS A 43 3.02 -5.97 1.51
CA LYS A 43 4.10 -6.95 1.59
C LYS A 43 5.23 -6.50 2.53
N TRP A 44 5.58 -5.22 2.48
CA TRP A 44 6.64 -4.60 3.28
C TRP A 44 6.29 -3.15 3.62
N ASN A 45 7.18 -2.49 4.34
CA ASN A 45 7.00 -1.12 4.78
C ASN A 45 6.85 -0.13 3.61
N ALA A 46 6.24 1.02 3.87
CA ALA A 46 6.17 2.13 2.92
C ALA A 46 7.58 2.59 2.52
N TYR A 47 7.75 3.03 1.27
CA TYR A 47 9.03 3.42 0.68
C TYR A 47 8.85 4.55 -0.35
N GLY A 48 9.95 5.00 -0.93
CA GLY A 48 9.93 5.94 -2.05
C GLY A 48 9.78 7.41 -1.66
N PHE A 49 9.86 7.75 -0.38
CA PHE A 49 9.75 9.13 0.09
C PHE A 49 10.77 10.06 -0.58
N GLU A 50 11.98 9.58 -0.85
CA GLU A 50 13.06 10.31 -1.47
C GLU A 50 12.88 10.59 -2.97
N TYR A 51 11.99 9.85 -3.64
CA TYR A 51 11.74 9.99 -5.08
C TYR A 51 10.51 10.83 -5.42
N LEU A 52 9.64 11.08 -4.44
CA LEU A 52 8.34 11.71 -4.66
C LEU A 52 8.36 13.24 -4.55
N GLY A 53 9.56 13.82 -4.41
CA GLY A 53 9.77 15.28 -4.26
C GLY A 53 9.39 15.80 -2.89
N GLU A 54 9.53 17.11 -2.72
CA GLU A 54 9.15 17.76 -1.47
C GLU A 54 7.64 17.66 -1.23
N PRO A 55 7.22 17.18 -0.07
CA PRO A 55 5.80 17.08 0.23
C PRO A 55 5.15 18.45 0.36
N GLU A 56 3.95 18.62 -0.14
CA GLU A 56 3.12 19.76 0.16
C GLU A 56 2.78 19.77 1.67
N ALA A 57 2.64 20.95 2.25
CA ALA A 57 2.33 21.06 3.65
C ALA A 57 1.06 20.28 4.03
N GLY A 58 1.19 19.37 5.00
CA GLY A 58 0.10 18.50 5.43
C GLY A 58 -0.14 17.27 4.56
N THR A 59 0.69 17.00 3.54
CA THR A 59 0.59 15.85 2.68
C THR A 59 1.78 14.92 2.84
N VAL A 60 1.55 13.62 2.87
CA VAL A 60 2.59 12.58 2.85
C VAL A 60 2.33 11.67 1.65
N ARG A 61 3.37 11.45 0.83
CA ARG A 61 3.32 10.53 -0.31
C ARG A 61 4.32 9.41 -0.12
N PHE A 62 3.92 8.20 -0.47
CA PHE A 62 4.76 7.01 -0.36
C PHE A 62 4.25 5.91 -1.28
N TYR A 63 5.10 4.93 -1.54
CA TYR A 63 4.72 3.69 -2.20
C TYR A 63 4.49 2.59 -1.18
N THR A 64 3.60 1.67 -1.52
CA THR A 64 3.39 0.40 -0.82
C THR A 64 3.41 -0.74 -1.82
N ALA A 65 3.72 -1.96 -1.35
CA ALA A 65 3.74 -3.11 -2.23
C ALA A 65 2.35 -3.77 -2.26
N TRP A 66 1.78 -3.90 -3.47
CA TRP A 66 0.59 -4.65 -3.85
C TRP A 66 -0.76 -4.06 -3.45
N ALA A 67 -0.85 -3.38 -2.34
CA ALA A 67 -2.12 -2.85 -1.85
C ALA A 67 -1.94 -1.58 -1.01
N PRO A 68 -2.97 -0.74 -0.89
CA PRO A 68 -2.97 0.38 0.04
C PRO A 68 -2.99 -0.13 1.50
N PRO A 69 -2.31 0.57 2.44
CA PRO A 69 -2.14 0.13 3.82
C PRO A 69 -3.35 0.48 4.70
N HIS A 70 -4.55 0.11 4.28
CA HIS A 70 -5.80 0.46 4.97
C HIS A 70 -5.78 0.16 6.47
N PRO A 71 -5.33 -1.04 6.95
CA PRO A 71 -5.33 -1.34 8.38
C PRO A 71 -4.45 -0.39 9.18
N VAL A 72 -3.35 0.10 8.60
CA VAL A 72 -2.46 1.08 9.27
C VAL A 72 -3.16 2.43 9.42
N LEU A 73 -3.85 2.87 8.39
CA LEU A 73 -4.57 4.15 8.38
C LEU A 73 -5.81 4.13 9.28
N GLU A 74 -6.50 2.99 9.35
CA GLU A 74 -7.59 2.76 10.30
C GLU A 74 -7.09 2.86 11.74
N LYS A 75 -5.94 2.24 12.06
CA LYS A 75 -5.30 2.38 13.37
C LYS A 75 -4.82 3.79 13.67
N LEU A 76 -4.40 4.54 12.65
CA LEU A 76 -4.06 5.96 12.80
C LEU A 76 -5.30 6.79 13.18
N ALA A 77 -6.41 6.58 12.48
CA ALA A 77 -7.69 7.25 12.77
C ALA A 77 -8.22 6.90 14.17
N GLU A 78 -8.13 5.62 14.58
CA GLU A 78 -8.51 5.19 15.93
C GLU A 78 -7.65 5.85 17.02
N ARG A 79 -6.35 6.03 16.75
CA ARG A 79 -5.40 6.62 17.71
C ARG A 79 -5.55 8.12 17.87
N TYR A 80 -6.00 8.80 16.82
CA TYR A 80 -6.15 10.26 16.75
C TYR A 80 -7.55 10.64 16.27
N PRO A 81 -8.58 10.34 17.05
CA PRO A 81 -9.98 10.48 16.61
C PRO A 81 -10.42 11.94 16.39
N GLU A 82 -9.64 12.90 16.87
CA GLU A 82 -9.88 14.34 16.67
C GLU A 82 -9.32 14.87 15.33
N ILE A 83 -8.49 14.06 14.63
CA ILE A 83 -7.84 14.46 13.37
C ILE A 83 -8.58 13.83 12.19
N GLY A 84 -9.02 14.67 11.25
CA GLY A 84 -9.49 14.21 9.95
C GLY A 84 -8.34 14.17 8.93
N PHE A 85 -8.35 13.19 8.05
CA PHE A 85 -7.41 13.11 6.93
C PHE A 85 -8.01 12.31 5.76
N THR A 86 -7.48 12.56 4.58
CA THR A 86 -7.86 11.85 3.36
C THR A 86 -6.70 10.97 2.92
N HIS A 87 -7.00 9.72 2.62
CA HIS A 87 -6.08 8.78 1.98
C HIS A 87 -6.52 8.53 0.56
N ARG A 88 -5.62 8.75 -0.39
CA ARG A 88 -5.83 8.49 -1.82
C ARG A 88 -4.77 7.51 -2.29
N TRP A 89 -5.16 6.56 -3.12
CA TRP A 89 -4.25 5.56 -3.67
C TRP A 89 -4.53 5.30 -5.14
N ALA A 90 -3.49 4.95 -5.88
CA ALA A 90 -3.56 4.48 -7.25
C ALA A 90 -2.50 3.42 -7.48
N ASP A 91 -2.83 2.43 -8.30
CA ASP A 91 -1.92 1.39 -8.76
C ASP A 91 -1.01 1.92 -9.87
N GLU A 92 0.02 1.15 -10.23
CA GLU A 92 0.80 1.37 -11.46
C GLU A 92 -0.06 1.17 -12.72
N ASP A 93 -1.06 0.29 -12.65
CA ASP A 93 -2.10 0.13 -13.66
C ASP A 93 -3.14 1.24 -13.49
N ILE A 94 -3.02 2.32 -14.25
CA ILE A 94 -3.79 3.56 -14.12
C ILE A 94 -5.32 3.38 -14.24
N GLU A 95 -5.78 2.27 -14.76
CA GLU A 95 -7.19 1.98 -15.03
C GLU A 95 -7.94 1.29 -13.89
N ARG A 96 -7.22 0.86 -12.83
CA ARG A 96 -7.82 0.05 -11.77
C ARG A 96 -7.14 0.26 -10.41
N ASN A 97 -7.75 -0.29 -9.37
CA ASN A 97 -7.22 -0.26 -8.00
C ASN A 97 -6.82 1.15 -7.55
N CYS A 98 -7.68 2.13 -7.80
CA CYS A 98 -7.54 3.47 -7.27
C CYS A 98 -8.76 3.83 -6.42
N GLY A 99 -8.60 4.79 -5.52
CA GLY A 99 -9.68 5.22 -4.65
C GLY A 99 -9.28 6.31 -3.68
N GLU A 100 -10.26 6.68 -2.86
CA GLU A 100 -10.13 7.67 -1.82
C GLU A 100 -10.91 7.22 -0.57
N ARG A 101 -10.33 7.42 0.61
CA ARG A 101 -10.99 7.31 1.91
C ARG A 101 -10.82 8.61 2.68
N GLU A 102 -11.92 9.15 3.13
CA GLU A 102 -11.95 10.29 4.05
C GLU A 102 -12.22 9.79 5.47
N TYR A 103 -11.26 9.95 6.36
CA TYR A 103 -11.39 9.68 7.79
C TYR A 103 -11.77 10.98 8.50
N LYS A 104 -13.00 11.04 9.02
CA LYS A 104 -13.53 12.24 9.66
C LYS A 104 -13.29 12.23 11.16
N PRO A 105 -13.13 13.40 11.78
CA PRO A 105 -13.15 13.48 13.24
C PRO A 105 -14.38 12.81 13.83
N GLY A 106 -14.21 12.03 14.89
CA GLY A 106 -15.28 11.26 15.50
C GLY A 106 -15.47 9.85 14.95
N GLY A 107 -14.55 9.37 14.09
CA GLY A 107 -14.45 7.98 13.68
C GLY A 107 -15.38 7.57 12.52
N GLN A 108 -15.97 8.54 11.83
CA GLN A 108 -16.68 8.26 10.58
C GLN A 108 -15.68 8.14 9.42
N MET A 109 -15.94 7.21 8.49
CA MET A 109 -15.15 7.03 7.29
C MET A 109 -16.09 6.98 6.08
N GLU A 110 -15.71 7.72 5.04
CA GLU A 110 -16.34 7.66 3.72
C GLU A 110 -15.34 7.10 2.72
N GLU A 111 -15.83 6.31 1.77
CA GLU A 111 -14.99 5.68 0.76
C GLU A 111 -15.57 5.93 -0.63
N TYR A 112 -14.70 6.25 -1.58
CA TYR A 112 -15.01 6.33 -2.99
C TYR A 112 -14.04 5.47 -3.79
N ILE A 113 -14.57 4.48 -4.49
CA ILE A 113 -13.84 3.61 -5.41
C ILE A 113 -14.54 3.69 -6.77
N PRO A 114 -13.91 4.32 -7.78
CA PRO A 114 -14.48 4.36 -9.11
C PRO A 114 -14.50 2.96 -9.74
N LEU A 115 -15.37 2.77 -10.71
CA LEU A 115 -15.40 1.53 -11.46
C LEU A 115 -14.10 1.40 -12.27
N ASN A 116 -13.47 0.23 -12.24
CA ASN A 116 -12.28 -0.02 -13.04
C ASN A 116 -12.53 0.30 -14.51
N GLU A 117 -11.53 0.85 -15.18
CA GLU A 117 -11.60 1.25 -16.59
C GLU A 117 -12.60 2.37 -16.88
N SER A 118 -13.17 2.99 -15.85
CA SER A 118 -14.03 4.18 -16.04
C SER A 118 -13.21 5.44 -16.19
N LYS A 119 -13.81 6.46 -16.77
CA LYS A 119 -13.21 7.80 -16.88
C LYS A 119 -12.76 8.33 -15.52
N GLU A 120 -13.59 8.14 -14.52
CA GLU A 120 -13.33 8.57 -13.15
C GLU A 120 -12.11 7.84 -12.54
N ALA A 121 -11.90 6.55 -12.89
CA ALA A 121 -10.71 5.80 -12.44
C ALA A 121 -9.43 6.36 -13.07
N TYR A 122 -9.43 6.60 -14.37
CA TYR A 122 -8.30 7.21 -15.09
C TYR A 122 -7.97 8.60 -14.55
N GLU A 123 -8.97 9.47 -14.39
CA GLU A 123 -8.78 10.83 -13.92
C GLU A 123 -8.27 10.86 -12.45
N LEU A 124 -8.83 10.02 -11.58
CA LEU A 124 -8.38 9.92 -10.18
C LEU A 124 -6.95 9.40 -10.10
N ALA A 125 -6.62 8.33 -10.82
CA ALA A 125 -5.28 7.76 -10.81
C ALA A 125 -4.24 8.74 -11.35
N ALA A 126 -4.52 9.42 -12.46
CA ALA A 126 -3.65 10.42 -13.05
C ALA A 126 -3.39 11.61 -12.09
N ASP A 127 -4.44 12.09 -11.42
CA ASP A 127 -4.32 13.16 -10.44
C ASP A 127 -3.46 12.75 -9.24
N ILE A 128 -3.65 11.52 -8.71
CA ILE A 128 -2.83 10.96 -7.63
C ILE A 128 -1.37 10.81 -8.06
N GLN A 129 -1.12 10.29 -9.25
CA GLN A 129 0.22 10.09 -9.79
C GLN A 129 0.87 11.39 -10.27
N ARG A 130 0.10 12.47 -10.43
CA ARG A 130 0.52 13.77 -11.00
C ARG A 130 1.05 13.59 -12.44
N SER A 131 0.41 12.75 -13.21
CA SER A 131 0.72 12.44 -14.60
C SER A 131 -0.39 12.95 -15.54
N ASP A 132 -0.03 13.16 -16.80
CA ASP A 132 -1.01 13.45 -17.84
C ASP A 132 -1.42 12.14 -18.51
N LEU A 133 -2.73 11.94 -18.71
CA LEU A 133 -3.27 10.74 -19.34
C LEU A 133 -2.73 10.53 -20.77
N SER A 134 -2.37 11.60 -21.47
CA SER A 134 -1.74 11.52 -22.78
C SER A 134 -0.37 10.81 -22.77
N GLU A 135 0.34 10.82 -21.64
CA GLU A 135 1.60 10.08 -21.46
C GLU A 135 1.39 8.56 -21.54
N TYR A 136 0.18 8.10 -21.21
CA TYR A 136 -0.25 6.71 -21.32
C TYR A 136 -0.94 6.40 -22.66
N GLY A 137 -0.99 7.37 -23.58
CA GLY A 137 -1.67 7.23 -24.87
C GLY A 137 -3.20 7.28 -24.75
N LEU A 138 -3.72 7.80 -23.65
CA LEU A 138 -5.13 7.91 -23.36
C LEU A 138 -5.64 9.31 -23.75
N PHE A 139 -6.66 9.36 -24.57
CA PHE A 139 -7.29 10.59 -25.05
C PHE A 139 -8.80 10.46 -24.90
N LEU A 140 -9.45 11.52 -24.47
CA LEU A 140 -10.91 11.53 -24.38
C LEU A 140 -11.55 11.13 -25.71
N THR A 141 -12.57 10.31 -25.66
CA THR A 141 -13.44 10.04 -26.80
C THR A 141 -14.06 11.33 -27.34
N GLU A 142 -14.54 11.31 -28.58
CA GLU A 142 -15.17 12.50 -29.20
C GLU A 142 -16.34 13.04 -28.36
N ASN A 143 -17.03 12.18 -27.63
CA ASN A 143 -18.13 12.55 -26.74
C ASN A 143 -17.69 12.97 -25.35
N GLY A 144 -16.42 12.76 -24.96
CA GLY A 144 -15.87 13.08 -23.66
C GLY A 144 -16.36 12.16 -22.52
N ASP A 145 -16.89 11.00 -22.83
CA ASP A 145 -17.48 10.04 -21.89
C ASP A 145 -16.54 8.89 -21.47
N GLY A 146 -15.31 8.86 -22.02
CA GLY A 146 -14.30 7.84 -21.71
C GLY A 146 -12.96 8.08 -22.40
N TYR A 147 -12.00 7.19 -22.18
CA TYR A 147 -10.66 7.14 -22.74
C TYR A 147 -10.47 5.90 -23.60
#